data_7d65d184601ba912a161bb883966b7f2
#
_entry.id   7d65d184601ba912a161bb883966b7f2
#
_cell.length_a   1.000
_cell.length_b   1.000
_cell.length_c   1.000
_cell.angle_alpha   90.00
_cell.angle_beta   90.00
_cell.angle_gamma   90.00
#
_symmetry.space_group_name_H-M   'P 1'
#
loop_
_entity.id
_entity.type
_entity.pdbx_description
1 polymer ?
#
loop_
_entity_poly.entity_id
_entity_poly.type
_entity_poly.pdbx_seq_one_letter_code
_entity_poly.pdbx_strand_id
1 'polypeptide(L)'
;MPIPHTDVMPALDFDTLTTAHERDRPTADPLLPPVDELPASVSEPEAVCRRVRDELMLDGNARLNLATFVTTWMEPQARELMAETAEKNLADRAEYPQITAMEERCVRMLARLWHAPRPAEVRGCSTTGSSEAAMLGGLALKRRWQDRRRAQGRDTARPNLVMGSNVQVCWKKFANYFEVEPRYVPMEPGRYHLTPDTLTAYCDDNTIGVVAVLGSTFDGSYEPVADICLALDGYQAATGTDIPVHVDGASGAMVAPFLDPGLMWDFQLERVASINTSGHKYGHVFPGLGWALWRDAEALPDDLVFEVDYLGGSSPSFTLNFSRPGAHVVAQYYSFLRYGFEGLRDLAARSRTTARALADRIAAIAPYELVTDGSELPAFAFRVAPGTEGLTVFDVSHAMRARGWHLPAYTFPAPCQDVSVLRVVVRTGFTAELAGMFVADLTEVTRRLHADRLSPSLS
;
A
#
# COMPACT_ATOMS: atom_id res chain seq x y z
N MET A 1 -18.87 -14.69 -61.17
CA MET A 1 -19.27 -15.73 -60.19
C MET A 1 -19.43 -15.07 -58.85
N PRO A 2 -20.62 -15.07 -58.24
CA PRO A 2 -20.81 -14.49 -56.92
C PRO A 2 -20.32 -15.45 -55.86
N ILE A 3 -19.66 -14.91 -54.80
CA ILE A 3 -19.18 -15.60 -53.63
C ILE A 3 -20.41 -16.00 -52.79
N PRO A 4 -20.50 -17.25 -52.29
CA PRO A 4 -21.62 -17.65 -51.47
C PRO A 4 -21.59 -16.97 -50.12
N HIS A 5 -22.76 -16.49 -49.68
CA HIS A 5 -23.03 -15.97 -48.35
C HIS A 5 -22.71 -17.05 -47.31
N THR A 6 -21.80 -16.78 -46.40
CA THR A 6 -21.55 -17.56 -45.21
C THR A 6 -22.77 -17.48 -44.30
N ASP A 7 -23.31 -18.63 -43.96
CA ASP A 7 -24.36 -18.79 -42.95
C ASP A 7 -23.93 -18.12 -41.64
N VAL A 8 -24.67 -17.11 -41.22
CA VAL A 8 -24.58 -16.52 -39.87
C VAL A 8 -25.04 -17.59 -38.91
N MET A 9 -24.13 -18.08 -38.10
CA MET A 9 -24.50 -18.94 -36.96
C MET A 9 -25.57 -18.22 -36.11
N PRO A 10 -26.68 -18.89 -35.75
CA PRO A 10 -27.67 -18.29 -34.88
C PRO A 10 -27.01 -17.93 -33.55
N ALA A 11 -27.34 -16.75 -33.01
CA ALA A 11 -26.90 -16.30 -31.70
C ALA A 11 -27.22 -17.39 -30.68
N LEU A 12 -26.23 -17.82 -29.92
CA LEU A 12 -26.40 -18.74 -28.80
C LEU A 12 -27.33 -18.06 -27.79
N ASP A 13 -28.56 -18.59 -27.70
CA ASP A 13 -29.51 -18.18 -26.68
C ASP A 13 -29.12 -18.78 -25.34
N PHE A 14 -28.49 -17.95 -24.50
CA PHE A 14 -28.04 -18.34 -23.16
C PHE A 14 -29.20 -18.76 -22.25
N ASP A 15 -30.40 -18.29 -22.47
CA ASP A 15 -31.59 -18.68 -21.70
C ASP A 15 -32.01 -20.13 -22.01
N THR A 16 -31.80 -20.64 -23.21
CA THR A 16 -32.04 -22.04 -23.57
C THR A 16 -31.03 -23.01 -22.96
N LEU A 17 -29.79 -22.59 -22.73
CA LEU A 17 -28.78 -23.42 -22.04
C LEU A 17 -29.11 -23.63 -20.56
N THR A 18 -29.74 -22.65 -19.92
CA THR A 18 -30.17 -22.75 -18.51
C THR A 18 -31.38 -23.69 -18.31
N THR A 19 -32.29 -23.74 -19.25
CA THR A 19 -33.54 -24.54 -19.10
C THR A 19 -33.36 -26.03 -19.43
N ALA A 20 -32.32 -26.41 -20.22
CA ALA A 20 -32.09 -27.82 -20.59
C ALA A 20 -31.45 -28.65 -19.45
N HIS A 21 -30.83 -28.02 -18.46
CA HIS A 21 -30.10 -28.69 -17.37
C HIS A 21 -30.90 -28.84 -16.05
N GLU A 22 -32.18 -28.43 -16.01
CA GLU A 22 -32.98 -28.48 -14.78
C GLU A 22 -33.47 -29.87 -14.39
N ARG A 23 -33.35 -30.88 -15.25
CA ARG A 23 -34.07 -32.18 -15.06
C ARG A 23 -33.29 -33.31 -14.43
N ASP A 24 -31.93 -33.20 -14.28
CA ASP A 24 -31.12 -34.25 -13.66
C ASP A 24 -29.98 -33.65 -12.83
N ARG A 25 -30.32 -32.92 -11.77
CA ARG A 25 -29.33 -32.42 -10.83
C ARG A 25 -29.12 -33.39 -9.67
N PRO A 26 -27.88 -33.92 -9.47
CA PRO A 26 -27.55 -34.46 -8.16
C PRO A 26 -27.60 -33.30 -7.15
N THR A 27 -28.38 -33.45 -6.10
CA THR A 27 -28.30 -32.54 -4.93
C THR A 27 -26.88 -32.57 -4.44
N ALA A 28 -26.14 -31.44 -4.53
CA ALA A 28 -24.82 -31.33 -3.99
C ALA A 28 -24.85 -31.74 -2.52
N ASP A 29 -24.02 -32.72 -2.16
CA ASP A 29 -23.86 -33.14 -0.77
C ASP A 29 -23.30 -31.96 0.04
N PRO A 30 -24.05 -31.42 1.02
CA PRO A 30 -23.58 -30.27 1.80
C PRO A 30 -22.36 -30.58 2.66
N LEU A 31 -21.93 -31.84 2.74
CA LEU A 31 -20.77 -32.29 3.50
C LEU A 31 -19.52 -32.51 2.63
N LEU A 32 -19.55 -32.15 1.34
CA LEU A 32 -18.36 -32.29 0.48
C LEU A 32 -17.21 -31.40 0.99
N PRO A 33 -16.01 -31.97 1.11
CA PRO A 33 -14.79 -31.19 1.44
C PRO A 33 -14.49 -30.13 0.37
N PRO A 34 -13.55 -29.18 0.62
CA PRO A 34 -13.05 -28.28 -0.40
C PRO A 34 -12.67 -29.02 -1.68
N VAL A 35 -12.99 -28.46 -2.84
CA VAL A 35 -12.72 -29.08 -4.14
C VAL A 35 -11.44 -28.47 -4.70
N ASP A 36 -10.40 -29.28 -4.85
CA ASP A 36 -9.10 -28.88 -5.39
C ASP A 36 -9.00 -29.10 -6.93
N GLU A 37 -10.04 -29.73 -7.53
CA GLU A 37 -10.12 -30.00 -8.96
C GLU A 37 -11.37 -29.35 -9.57
N LEU A 38 -11.31 -29.04 -10.87
CA LEU A 38 -12.48 -28.55 -11.57
C LEU A 38 -13.58 -29.62 -11.58
N PRO A 39 -14.81 -29.29 -11.15
CA PRO A 39 -15.93 -30.21 -11.24
C PRO A 39 -16.16 -30.68 -12.67
N ALA A 40 -16.45 -31.98 -12.86
CA ALA A 40 -16.70 -32.54 -14.19
C ALA A 40 -18.01 -32.04 -14.83
N SER A 41 -18.91 -31.44 -14.04
CA SER A 41 -20.21 -30.95 -14.49
C SER A 41 -20.52 -29.55 -13.96
N VAL A 42 -21.45 -28.86 -14.62
CA VAL A 42 -21.97 -27.57 -14.18
C VAL A 42 -22.74 -27.71 -12.87
N SER A 43 -22.50 -26.83 -11.93
CA SER A 43 -23.20 -26.75 -10.65
C SER A 43 -24.24 -25.61 -10.65
N GLU A 44 -25.22 -25.73 -9.76
CA GLU A 44 -26.24 -24.70 -9.61
C GLU A 44 -25.63 -23.41 -9.02
N PRO A 45 -25.82 -22.23 -9.65
CA PRO A 45 -25.13 -20.98 -9.26
C PRO A 45 -25.36 -20.57 -7.81
N GLU A 46 -26.59 -20.69 -7.30
CA GLU A 46 -26.91 -20.29 -5.94
C GLU A 46 -26.33 -21.24 -4.88
N ALA A 47 -26.21 -22.54 -5.20
CA ALA A 47 -25.59 -23.52 -4.31
C ALA A 47 -24.09 -23.24 -4.21
N VAL A 48 -23.42 -22.94 -5.32
CA VAL A 48 -22.01 -22.53 -5.36
C VAL A 48 -21.81 -21.21 -4.59
N CYS A 49 -22.69 -20.24 -4.80
CA CYS A 49 -22.63 -18.96 -4.11
C CYS A 49 -22.76 -19.11 -2.59
N ARG A 50 -23.69 -19.96 -2.11
CA ARG A 50 -23.83 -20.28 -0.68
C ARG A 50 -22.54 -20.92 -0.15
N ARG A 51 -22.03 -21.93 -0.83
CA ARG A 51 -20.80 -22.63 -0.43
C ARG A 51 -19.61 -21.67 -0.28
N VAL A 52 -19.37 -20.82 -1.29
CA VAL A 52 -18.29 -19.83 -1.23
C VAL A 52 -18.50 -18.86 -0.05
N ARG A 53 -19.74 -18.42 0.20
CA ARG A 53 -20.02 -17.57 1.36
C ARG A 53 -19.77 -18.27 2.68
N ASP A 54 -20.10 -19.55 2.79
CA ASP A 54 -19.89 -20.34 4.01
C ASP A 54 -18.38 -20.52 4.28
N GLU A 55 -17.57 -20.79 3.25
CA GLU A 55 -16.11 -20.85 3.37
C GLU A 55 -15.54 -19.50 3.84
N LEU A 56 -16.01 -18.38 3.27
CA LEU A 56 -15.58 -17.02 3.65
C LEU A 56 -15.99 -16.62 5.09
N MET A 57 -16.94 -17.32 5.73
CA MET A 57 -17.28 -17.08 7.14
C MET A 57 -16.13 -17.42 8.10
N LEU A 58 -15.15 -18.22 7.66
CA LEU A 58 -13.96 -18.54 8.43
C LEU A 58 -12.92 -17.42 8.41
N ASP A 59 -13.05 -16.43 7.53
CA ASP A 59 -12.18 -15.28 7.48
C ASP A 59 -12.39 -14.35 8.69
N GLY A 60 -11.33 -13.62 9.04
CA GLY A 60 -11.38 -12.64 10.12
C GLY A 60 -12.27 -11.44 9.79
N ASN A 61 -12.84 -10.82 10.83
CA ASN A 61 -13.61 -9.60 10.66
C ASN A 61 -12.66 -8.42 10.34
N ALA A 62 -12.80 -7.84 9.15
CA ALA A 62 -11.97 -6.73 8.67
C ALA A 62 -12.01 -5.49 9.60
N ARG A 63 -13.09 -5.25 10.35
CA ARG A 63 -13.19 -4.13 11.32
C ARG A 63 -12.34 -4.36 12.57
N LEU A 64 -12.04 -5.60 12.94
CA LEU A 64 -11.18 -5.97 14.08
C LEU A 64 -9.73 -6.18 13.67
N ASN A 65 -9.38 -5.97 12.40
CA ASN A 65 -8.04 -6.09 11.90
C ASN A 65 -7.26 -4.78 12.13
N LEU A 66 -6.36 -4.75 13.10
CA LEU A 66 -5.47 -3.63 13.41
C LEU A 66 -4.09 -3.78 12.74
N ALA A 67 -3.88 -4.86 11.96
CA ALA A 67 -2.61 -5.12 11.29
C ALA A 67 -2.47 -4.42 9.94
N THR A 68 -3.57 -4.31 9.19
CA THR A 68 -3.52 -3.80 7.83
C THR A 68 -3.70 -2.29 7.74
N PHE A 69 -2.92 -1.66 6.86
CA PHE A 69 -3.14 -0.26 6.46
C PHE A 69 -4.24 -0.15 5.38
N VAL A 70 -4.63 -1.25 4.76
CA VAL A 70 -5.56 -1.28 3.64
C VAL A 70 -6.97 -0.89 4.09
N THR A 71 -7.65 -0.11 3.26
CA THR A 71 -9.06 0.29 3.47
C THR A 71 -9.97 -0.92 3.62
N THR A 72 -10.76 -0.95 4.68
CA THR A 72 -11.73 -2.01 4.98
C THR A 72 -13.18 -1.52 4.95
N TRP A 73 -13.39 -0.26 4.65
CA TRP A 73 -14.71 0.36 4.57
C TRP A 73 -14.77 1.39 3.44
N MET A 74 -15.84 1.36 2.66
CA MET A 74 -16.20 2.36 1.66
C MET A 74 -17.68 2.68 1.74
N GLU A 75 -18.07 3.89 1.33
CA GLU A 75 -19.50 4.26 1.18
C GLU A 75 -20.21 3.32 0.21
N PRO A 76 -21.51 3.04 0.44
CA PRO A 76 -22.30 2.14 -0.44
C PRO A 76 -22.23 2.54 -1.92
N GLN A 77 -22.33 3.84 -2.23
CA GLN A 77 -22.29 4.37 -3.59
C GLN A 77 -20.94 4.09 -4.30
N ALA A 78 -19.82 4.19 -3.57
CA ALA A 78 -18.52 3.84 -4.13
C ALA A 78 -18.40 2.34 -4.45
N ARG A 79 -18.99 1.49 -3.62
CA ARG A 79 -19.03 0.04 -3.84
C ARG A 79 -19.94 -0.33 -5.02
N GLU A 80 -21.08 0.33 -5.16
CA GLU A 80 -21.99 0.20 -6.29
C GLU A 80 -21.29 0.58 -7.59
N LEU A 81 -20.66 1.76 -7.66
CA LEU A 81 -19.87 2.19 -8.82
C LEU A 81 -18.76 1.21 -9.18
N MET A 82 -18.08 0.62 -8.19
CA MET A 82 -17.06 -0.42 -8.46
C MET A 82 -17.68 -1.67 -9.09
N ALA A 83 -18.85 -2.11 -8.60
CA ALA A 83 -19.55 -3.27 -9.15
C ALA A 83 -20.02 -3.01 -10.59
N GLU A 84 -20.61 -1.83 -10.84
CA GLU A 84 -21.09 -1.39 -12.16
C GLU A 84 -20.00 -1.22 -13.21
N THR A 85 -18.74 -1.06 -12.79
CA THR A 85 -17.59 -0.80 -13.67
C THR A 85 -16.52 -1.88 -13.60
N ALA A 86 -16.85 -3.05 -13.03
CA ALA A 86 -15.92 -4.16 -12.83
C ALA A 86 -15.32 -4.72 -14.14
N GLU A 87 -16.10 -4.65 -15.24
CA GLU A 87 -15.66 -5.10 -16.57
C GLU A 87 -14.70 -4.16 -17.28
N LYS A 88 -14.53 -2.92 -16.80
CA LYS A 88 -13.76 -1.89 -17.48
C LYS A 88 -12.25 -2.08 -17.29
N ASN A 89 -11.55 -2.27 -18.41
CA ASN A 89 -10.11 -2.46 -18.45
C ASN A 89 -9.38 -1.15 -18.83
N LEU A 90 -8.47 -0.67 -17.98
CA LEU A 90 -7.69 0.55 -18.24
C LEU A 90 -6.69 0.44 -19.41
N ALA A 91 -6.40 -0.76 -19.87
CA ALA A 91 -5.59 -0.95 -21.08
C ALA A 91 -6.33 -0.46 -22.33
N ASP A 92 -7.66 -0.55 -22.35
CA ASP A 92 -8.50 -0.27 -23.52
C ASP A 92 -8.95 1.21 -23.52
N ARG A 93 -7.98 2.11 -23.66
CA ARG A 93 -8.20 3.56 -23.56
C ARG A 93 -9.16 4.10 -24.63
N ALA A 94 -9.18 3.50 -25.82
CA ALA A 94 -10.08 3.90 -26.90
C ALA A 94 -11.53 3.49 -26.60
N GLU A 95 -11.75 2.32 -26.00
CA GLU A 95 -13.08 1.85 -25.59
C GLU A 95 -13.59 2.57 -24.33
N TYR A 96 -12.68 2.84 -23.37
CA TYR A 96 -13.03 3.47 -22.09
C TYR A 96 -12.40 4.86 -21.88
N PRO A 97 -12.67 5.85 -22.76
CA PRO A 97 -12.01 7.16 -22.69
C PRO A 97 -12.36 7.93 -21.41
N GLN A 98 -13.53 7.69 -20.83
CA GLN A 98 -13.92 8.40 -19.60
C GLN A 98 -13.14 7.90 -18.38
N ILE A 99 -12.84 6.61 -18.27
CA ILE A 99 -12.02 6.10 -17.18
C ILE A 99 -10.57 6.57 -17.33
N THR A 100 -10.05 6.59 -18.55
CA THR A 100 -8.75 7.20 -18.85
C THR A 100 -8.70 8.67 -18.42
N ALA A 101 -9.73 9.45 -18.75
CA ALA A 101 -9.82 10.83 -18.29
C ALA A 101 -9.95 10.98 -16.75
N MET A 102 -10.61 10.03 -16.07
CA MET A 102 -10.66 10.00 -14.61
C MET A 102 -9.29 9.68 -14.00
N GLU A 103 -8.55 8.72 -14.56
CA GLU A 103 -7.16 8.42 -14.15
C GLU A 103 -6.29 9.68 -14.25
N GLU A 104 -6.30 10.35 -15.39
CA GLU A 104 -5.54 11.59 -15.59
C GLU A 104 -5.96 12.72 -14.65
N ARG A 105 -7.26 12.84 -14.35
CA ARG A 105 -7.74 13.83 -13.36
C ARG A 105 -7.24 13.50 -11.96
N CYS A 106 -7.25 12.21 -11.55
CA CYS A 106 -6.69 11.79 -10.27
C CYS A 106 -5.19 12.10 -10.19
N VAL A 107 -4.41 11.81 -11.24
CA VAL A 107 -2.99 12.19 -11.33
C VAL A 107 -2.80 13.69 -11.14
N ARG A 108 -3.59 14.53 -11.85
CA ARG A 108 -3.52 15.99 -11.70
C ARG A 108 -3.93 16.49 -10.31
N MET A 109 -4.93 15.84 -9.67
CA MET A 109 -5.32 16.17 -8.30
C MET A 109 -4.19 15.87 -7.32
N LEU A 110 -3.56 14.70 -7.43
CA LEU A 110 -2.42 14.30 -6.61
C LEU A 110 -1.20 15.21 -6.87
N ALA A 111 -0.90 15.53 -8.13
CA ALA A 111 0.18 16.44 -8.49
C ALA A 111 0.03 17.83 -7.83
N ARG A 112 -1.20 18.38 -7.79
CA ARG A 112 -1.49 19.63 -7.08
C ARG A 112 -1.40 19.47 -5.57
N LEU A 113 -1.94 18.38 -5.03
CA LEU A 113 -1.91 18.09 -3.60
C LEU A 113 -0.47 17.95 -3.08
N TRP A 114 0.46 17.44 -3.91
CA TRP A 114 1.88 17.25 -3.61
C TRP A 114 2.76 18.35 -4.22
N HIS A 115 2.19 19.54 -4.41
CA HIS A 115 2.88 20.77 -4.80
C HIS A 115 3.82 20.63 -6.01
N ALA A 116 3.43 19.83 -7.01
CA ALA A 116 4.22 19.76 -8.23
C ALA A 116 4.33 21.15 -8.87
N PRO A 117 5.53 21.60 -9.29
CA PRO A 117 5.72 22.95 -9.81
C PRO A 117 4.94 23.20 -11.09
N ARG A 118 4.73 22.17 -11.89
CA ARG A 118 3.96 22.18 -13.13
C ARG A 118 3.00 21.00 -13.18
N PRO A 119 1.85 21.04 -12.46
CA PRO A 119 0.95 19.90 -12.34
C PRO A 119 0.40 19.35 -13.67
N ALA A 120 0.37 20.16 -14.73
CA ALA A 120 -0.05 19.74 -16.06
C ALA A 120 1.01 18.88 -16.79
N GLU A 121 2.28 19.01 -16.41
CA GLU A 121 3.42 18.30 -17.02
C GLU A 121 3.82 17.04 -16.23
N VAL A 122 3.24 16.82 -15.06
CA VAL A 122 3.49 15.64 -14.23
C VAL A 122 3.12 14.38 -15.01
N ARG A 123 4.02 13.42 -15.04
CA ARG A 123 3.74 12.06 -15.52
C ARG A 123 3.23 11.23 -14.35
N GLY A 124 2.25 10.39 -14.61
CA GLY A 124 1.71 9.53 -13.54
C GLY A 124 0.73 8.50 -14.06
N CYS A 125 0.53 7.46 -13.27
CA CYS A 125 -0.43 6.39 -13.57
C CYS A 125 -1.01 5.78 -12.29
N SER A 126 -2.16 5.14 -12.44
CA SER A 126 -2.64 4.16 -11.47
C SER A 126 -1.86 2.86 -11.61
N THR A 127 -1.80 2.11 -10.53
CA THR A 127 -1.17 0.78 -10.45
C THR A 127 -2.05 -0.16 -9.65
N THR A 128 -1.76 -1.45 -9.64
CA THR A 128 -2.51 -2.43 -8.82
C THR A 128 -2.20 -2.35 -7.32
N GLY A 129 -1.32 -1.45 -6.93
CA GLY A 129 -0.94 -1.15 -5.55
C GLY A 129 0.39 -0.40 -5.50
N SER A 130 0.74 0.14 -4.33
CA SER A 130 1.99 0.90 -4.17
C SER A 130 3.25 0.06 -4.39
N SER A 131 3.20 -1.26 -4.30
CA SER A 131 4.36 -2.11 -4.63
C SER A 131 4.75 -1.98 -6.10
N GLU A 132 3.79 -2.00 -7.03
CA GLU A 132 4.03 -1.72 -8.44
C GLU A 132 4.49 -0.27 -8.64
N ALA A 133 3.83 0.68 -8.00
CA ALA A 133 4.17 2.10 -8.08
C ALA A 133 5.61 2.39 -7.61
N ALA A 134 6.04 1.77 -6.50
CA ALA A 134 7.41 1.85 -5.99
C ALA A 134 8.43 1.25 -6.98
N MET A 135 8.11 0.07 -7.57
CA MET A 135 8.97 -0.55 -8.58
C MET A 135 9.14 0.33 -9.83
N LEU A 136 8.08 0.97 -10.28
CA LEU A 136 8.13 1.93 -11.41
C LEU A 136 9.00 3.15 -11.06
N GLY A 137 8.88 3.68 -9.82
CA GLY A 137 9.74 4.75 -9.33
C GLY A 137 11.22 4.34 -9.32
N GLY A 138 11.53 3.16 -8.79
CA GLY A 138 12.88 2.60 -8.78
C GLY A 138 13.45 2.35 -10.18
N LEU A 139 12.61 1.85 -11.11
CA LEU A 139 13.02 1.65 -12.52
C LEU A 139 13.37 2.98 -13.20
N ALA A 140 12.58 4.02 -12.98
CA ALA A 140 12.86 5.35 -13.52
C ALA A 140 14.19 5.90 -12.98
N LEU A 141 14.48 5.75 -11.67
CA LEU A 141 15.76 6.11 -11.08
C LEU A 141 16.92 5.35 -11.74
N LYS A 142 16.76 4.03 -11.92
CA LYS A 142 17.79 3.18 -12.55
C LYS A 142 18.08 3.62 -13.99
N ARG A 143 17.04 3.86 -14.79
CA ARG A 143 17.20 4.29 -16.20
C ARG A 143 17.85 5.65 -16.31
N ARG A 144 17.39 6.65 -15.55
CA ARG A 144 18.02 7.97 -15.50
C ARG A 144 19.51 7.90 -15.15
N TRP A 145 19.87 7.09 -14.15
CA TRP A 145 21.26 6.87 -13.79
C TRP A 145 22.03 6.21 -14.92
N GLN A 146 21.47 5.18 -15.57
CA GLN A 146 22.10 4.49 -16.71
C GLN A 146 22.34 5.46 -17.88
N ASP A 147 21.37 6.27 -18.24
CA ASP A 147 21.46 7.21 -19.36
C ASP A 147 22.49 8.29 -19.09
N ARG A 148 22.51 8.85 -17.88
CA ARG A 148 23.54 9.80 -17.46
C ARG A 148 24.96 9.19 -17.57
N ARG A 149 25.15 7.96 -17.11
CA ARG A 149 26.45 7.28 -17.18
C ARG A 149 26.85 6.93 -18.60
N ARG A 150 25.93 6.44 -19.42
CA ARG A 150 26.19 6.19 -20.87
C ARG A 150 26.61 7.46 -21.58
N ALA A 151 25.95 8.58 -21.33
CA ALA A 151 26.33 9.87 -21.89
C ALA A 151 27.74 10.31 -21.50
N GLN A 152 28.22 9.85 -20.35
CA GLN A 152 29.59 10.08 -19.84
C GLN A 152 30.58 8.98 -20.28
N GLY A 153 30.18 7.99 -21.05
CA GLY A 153 31.03 6.84 -21.43
C GLY A 153 31.37 5.91 -20.26
N ARG A 154 30.59 5.93 -19.19
CA ARG A 154 30.83 5.16 -17.96
C ARG A 154 30.02 3.87 -17.92
N ASP A 155 30.52 2.88 -17.16
CA ASP A 155 29.88 1.61 -16.93
C ASP A 155 28.55 1.75 -16.15
N THR A 156 27.57 0.87 -16.44
CA THR A 156 26.24 0.85 -15.82
C THR A 156 25.92 -0.48 -15.13
N ALA A 157 26.93 -1.31 -14.84
CA ALA A 157 26.72 -2.70 -14.41
C ALA A 157 26.36 -2.88 -12.93
N ARG A 158 26.64 -1.91 -12.07
CA ARG A 158 26.50 -2.04 -10.61
C ARG A 158 25.69 -0.91 -9.98
N PRO A 159 24.40 -0.76 -10.33
CA PRO A 159 23.53 0.21 -9.69
C PRO A 159 23.28 -0.16 -8.23
N ASN A 160 23.27 0.81 -7.32
CA ASN A 160 22.83 0.61 -5.96
C ASN A 160 21.73 1.60 -5.56
N LEU A 161 20.90 1.23 -4.57
CA LEU A 161 19.81 2.04 -4.05
C LEU A 161 19.95 2.15 -2.54
N VAL A 162 20.01 3.37 -2.02
CA VAL A 162 20.14 3.63 -0.59
C VAL A 162 18.74 3.79 0.02
N MET A 163 18.51 3.13 1.16
CA MET A 163 17.22 3.15 1.85
C MET A 163 17.39 2.74 3.33
N GLY A 164 16.47 3.12 4.19
CA GLY A 164 16.44 2.64 5.57
C GLY A 164 16.15 1.15 5.66
N SER A 165 16.61 0.48 6.71
CA SER A 165 16.28 -0.95 6.95
C SER A 165 14.78 -1.17 7.24
N ASN A 166 14.02 -0.11 7.50
CA ASN A 166 12.56 -0.08 7.71
C ASN A 166 11.74 -0.12 6.41
N VAL A 167 12.35 -0.19 5.22
CA VAL A 167 11.59 -0.25 3.96
C VAL A 167 10.69 -1.47 3.89
N GLN A 168 9.58 -1.30 3.20
CA GLN A 168 8.63 -2.38 2.91
C GLN A 168 9.25 -3.38 1.92
N VAL A 169 8.80 -4.65 1.98
CA VAL A 169 9.33 -5.77 1.18
C VAL A 169 9.33 -5.52 -0.34
N CYS A 170 8.51 -4.60 -0.85
CA CYS A 170 8.50 -4.23 -2.28
C CYS A 170 9.87 -3.72 -2.75
N TRP A 171 10.61 -3.00 -1.89
CA TRP A 171 11.95 -2.51 -2.22
C TRP A 171 12.99 -3.63 -2.24
N LYS A 172 12.85 -4.63 -1.35
CA LYS A 172 13.66 -5.86 -1.39
C LYS A 172 13.42 -6.64 -2.69
N LYS A 173 12.15 -6.74 -3.10
CA LYS A 173 11.78 -7.35 -4.39
C LYS A 173 12.30 -6.56 -5.57
N PHE A 174 12.18 -5.21 -5.54
CA PHE A 174 12.75 -4.35 -6.57
C PHE A 174 14.25 -4.59 -6.74
N ALA A 175 15.00 -4.54 -5.64
CA ALA A 175 16.44 -4.76 -5.65
C ALA A 175 16.83 -6.12 -6.27
N ASN A 176 16.12 -7.17 -5.88
CA ASN A 176 16.36 -8.52 -6.40
C ASN A 176 15.95 -8.68 -7.86
N TYR A 177 14.72 -8.25 -8.23
CA TYR A 177 14.17 -8.49 -9.58
C TYR A 177 14.84 -7.64 -10.66
N PHE A 178 15.30 -6.45 -10.30
CA PHE A 178 15.92 -5.51 -11.22
C PHE A 178 17.44 -5.38 -11.05
N GLU A 179 18.08 -6.31 -10.32
CA GLU A 179 19.54 -6.40 -10.17
C GLU A 179 20.15 -5.07 -9.70
N VAL A 180 19.57 -4.51 -8.62
CA VAL A 180 20.05 -3.30 -7.95
C VAL A 180 20.57 -3.70 -6.57
N GLU A 181 21.82 -3.33 -6.23
CA GLU A 181 22.39 -3.58 -4.92
C GLU A 181 21.64 -2.74 -3.87
N PRO A 182 20.95 -3.37 -2.88
CA PRO A 182 20.31 -2.62 -1.80
C PRO A 182 21.36 -2.20 -0.75
N ARG A 183 21.42 -0.93 -0.42
CA ARG A 183 22.21 -0.38 0.67
C ARG A 183 21.32 0.07 1.80
N TYR A 184 21.24 -0.74 2.84
CA TYR A 184 20.40 -0.46 3.98
C TYR A 184 21.12 0.38 5.02
N VAL A 185 20.63 1.59 5.29
CA VAL A 185 21.03 2.37 6.46
C VAL A 185 20.36 1.73 7.68
N PRO A 186 21.13 1.30 8.70
CA PRO A 186 20.60 0.57 9.82
C PRO A 186 19.71 1.44 10.72
N MET A 187 18.71 0.83 11.33
CA MET A 187 18.00 1.41 12.47
C MET A 187 18.92 1.47 13.69
N GLU A 188 18.59 2.33 14.64
CA GLU A 188 19.25 2.40 15.94
C GLU A 188 18.19 2.41 17.06
N PRO A 189 18.51 1.94 18.27
CA PRO A 189 17.61 2.03 19.42
C PRO A 189 17.11 3.46 19.63
N GLY A 190 15.78 3.65 19.64
CA GLY A 190 15.14 4.96 19.73
C GLY A 190 15.03 5.74 18.40
N ARG A 191 15.60 5.20 17.30
CA ARG A 191 15.55 5.79 15.96
C ARG A 191 15.37 4.68 14.92
N TYR A 192 14.14 4.38 14.56
CA TYR A 192 13.79 3.22 13.76
C TYR A 192 13.50 3.54 12.28
N HIS A 193 14.10 4.63 11.77
CA HIS A 193 13.93 5.12 10.40
C HIS A 193 15.21 5.76 9.87
N LEU A 194 15.27 5.98 8.56
CA LEU A 194 16.40 6.66 7.90
C LEU A 194 16.52 8.12 8.37
N THR A 195 17.73 8.56 8.67
CA THR A 195 18.07 9.95 8.96
C THR A 195 19.26 10.42 8.12
N PRO A 196 19.46 11.73 7.96
CA PRO A 196 20.53 12.27 7.12
C PRO A 196 21.93 11.99 7.65
N ASP A 197 22.11 11.81 8.96
CA ASP A 197 23.43 11.79 9.63
C ASP A 197 24.39 10.72 9.09
N THR A 198 23.85 9.55 8.73
CA THR A 198 24.66 8.42 8.24
C THR A 198 24.42 8.11 6.77
N LEU A 199 23.41 8.71 6.14
CA LEU A 199 22.96 8.44 4.79
C LEU A 199 24.09 8.51 3.75
N THR A 200 24.86 9.58 3.75
CA THR A 200 25.87 9.87 2.72
C THR A 200 27.01 8.86 2.71
N ALA A 201 27.28 8.19 3.83
CA ALA A 201 28.27 7.11 3.91
C ALA A 201 27.90 5.87 3.08
N TYR A 202 26.63 5.71 2.73
CA TYR A 202 26.13 4.63 1.90
C TYR A 202 26.01 5.01 0.42
N CYS A 203 26.25 6.28 0.08
CA CYS A 203 26.18 6.81 -1.27
C CYS A 203 27.51 6.70 -2.01
N ASP A 204 27.44 6.46 -3.32
CA ASP A 204 28.58 6.58 -4.24
C ASP A 204 28.11 6.92 -5.66
N ASP A 205 29.02 6.91 -6.64
CA ASP A 205 28.73 7.17 -8.05
C ASP A 205 27.75 6.17 -8.69
N ASN A 206 27.58 4.99 -8.09
CA ASN A 206 26.67 3.96 -8.58
C ASN A 206 25.27 4.05 -7.91
N THR A 207 25.08 5.02 -7.02
CA THR A 207 23.80 5.24 -6.36
C THR A 207 22.78 5.83 -7.35
N ILE A 208 21.74 5.08 -7.63
CA ILE A 208 20.66 5.48 -8.55
C ILE A 208 19.68 6.46 -7.90
N GLY A 209 19.59 6.43 -6.57
CA GLY A 209 18.71 7.29 -5.77
C GLY A 209 18.67 6.87 -4.31
N VAL A 210 17.91 7.64 -3.54
CA VAL A 210 17.55 7.35 -2.15
C VAL A 210 16.05 7.16 -2.06
N VAL A 211 15.61 6.15 -1.30
CA VAL A 211 14.19 5.98 -0.94
C VAL A 211 13.96 6.56 0.43
N ALA A 212 13.10 7.55 0.52
CA ALA A 212 12.61 8.13 1.77
C ALA A 212 11.17 7.65 2.04
N VAL A 213 10.92 7.07 3.21
CA VAL A 213 9.62 6.49 3.57
C VAL A 213 8.78 7.50 4.33
N LEU A 214 7.63 7.87 3.78
CA LEU A 214 6.65 8.69 4.48
C LEU A 214 5.55 7.79 5.07
N GLY A 215 5.72 7.38 6.30
CA GLY A 215 4.84 6.45 7.01
C GLY A 215 5.34 5.01 7.03
N SER A 216 6.31 4.76 7.90
CA SER A 216 6.95 3.46 8.12
C SER A 216 5.94 2.37 8.44
N THR A 217 6.07 1.22 7.79
CA THR A 217 5.23 0.05 8.07
C THR A 217 5.45 -0.49 9.49
N PHE A 218 6.63 -0.26 10.07
CA PHE A 218 6.99 -0.81 11.38
C PHE A 218 6.36 -0.03 12.54
N ASP A 219 6.32 1.30 12.45
CA ASP A 219 5.94 2.11 13.60
C ASP A 219 5.09 3.35 13.26
N GLY A 220 4.88 3.64 11.98
CA GLY A 220 4.10 4.78 11.50
C GLY A 220 4.88 6.09 11.38
N SER A 221 6.20 6.10 11.68
CA SER A 221 7.03 7.29 11.63
C SER A 221 7.26 7.81 10.20
N TYR A 222 7.49 9.12 10.07
CA TYR A 222 7.90 9.78 8.85
C TYR A 222 9.43 9.98 8.82
N GLU A 223 10.05 9.65 7.70
CA GLU A 223 11.44 10.00 7.48
C GLU A 223 11.56 11.49 7.12
N PRO A 224 12.61 12.18 7.59
CA PRO A 224 12.79 13.62 7.40
C PRO A 224 13.25 13.93 5.98
N VAL A 225 12.33 13.90 5.02
CA VAL A 225 12.63 14.00 3.57
C VAL A 225 13.40 15.29 3.24
N ALA A 226 13.03 16.42 3.85
CA ALA A 226 13.71 17.69 3.64
C ALA A 226 15.19 17.63 4.06
N ASP A 227 15.48 17.07 5.22
CA ASP A 227 16.85 16.97 5.75
C ASP A 227 17.66 15.94 4.95
N ILE A 228 17.02 14.86 4.47
CA ILE A 228 17.62 13.89 3.54
C ILE A 228 18.02 14.61 2.23
N CYS A 229 17.14 15.43 1.66
CA CYS A 229 17.46 16.23 0.46
C CYS A 229 18.63 17.18 0.71
N LEU A 230 18.63 17.89 1.85
CA LEU A 230 19.71 18.81 2.22
C LEU A 230 21.05 18.09 2.38
N ALA A 231 21.08 16.92 3.00
CA ALA A 231 22.29 16.11 3.11
C ALA A 231 22.84 15.68 1.74
N LEU A 232 21.94 15.33 0.81
CA LEU A 232 22.31 14.98 -0.58
C LEU A 232 22.76 16.20 -1.39
N ASP A 233 22.26 17.42 -1.10
CA ASP A 233 22.77 18.67 -1.69
C ASP A 233 24.22 18.92 -1.26
N GLY A 234 24.52 18.73 0.02
CA GLY A 234 25.89 18.78 0.54
C GLY A 234 26.82 17.71 -0.08
N TYR A 235 26.29 16.49 -0.24
CA TYR A 235 27.03 15.41 -0.90
C TYR A 235 27.35 15.74 -2.36
N GLN A 236 26.39 16.25 -3.12
CA GLN A 236 26.59 16.67 -4.50
C GLN A 236 27.62 17.84 -4.60
N ALA A 237 27.53 18.81 -3.70
CA ALA A 237 28.51 19.91 -3.66
C ALA A 237 29.94 19.41 -3.41
N ALA A 238 30.10 18.37 -2.60
CA ALA A 238 31.41 17.79 -2.27
C ALA A 238 31.95 16.82 -3.34
N THR A 239 31.09 16.07 -4.03
CA THR A 239 31.49 14.95 -4.91
C THR A 239 31.16 15.17 -6.38
N GLY A 240 30.25 16.10 -6.70
CA GLY A 240 29.68 16.29 -8.03
C GLY A 240 28.61 15.27 -8.42
N THR A 241 28.29 14.31 -7.54
CA THR A 241 27.32 13.24 -7.83
C THR A 241 25.91 13.67 -7.42
N ASP A 242 25.04 13.83 -8.41
CA ASP A 242 23.62 14.11 -8.19
C ASP A 242 22.85 12.81 -7.91
N ILE A 243 22.19 12.74 -6.73
CA ILE A 243 21.41 11.58 -6.28
C ILE A 243 19.97 12.04 -6.01
N PRO A 244 18.99 11.60 -6.83
CA PRO A 244 17.58 11.94 -6.64
C PRO A 244 16.95 11.17 -5.49
N VAL A 245 15.81 11.67 -4.99
CA VAL A 245 14.98 11.03 -3.96
C VAL A 245 13.68 10.52 -4.57
N HIS A 246 13.32 9.29 -4.23
CA HIS A 246 11.97 8.76 -4.38
C HIS A 246 11.30 8.72 -3.02
N VAL A 247 10.09 9.28 -2.91
CA VAL A 247 9.31 9.22 -1.68
C VAL A 247 8.34 8.05 -1.74
N ASP A 248 8.58 7.04 -0.91
CA ASP A 248 7.59 5.98 -0.66
C ASP A 248 6.55 6.48 0.34
N GLY A 249 5.55 7.16 -0.20
CA GLY A 249 4.40 7.66 0.53
C GLY A 249 3.22 6.70 0.54
N ALA A 250 3.47 5.38 0.47
CA ALA A 250 2.42 4.36 0.39
C ALA A 250 1.29 4.56 1.41
N SER A 251 1.62 5.02 2.59
CA SER A 251 0.64 5.37 3.65
C SER A 251 0.54 6.88 3.87
N GLY A 252 1.67 7.56 4.02
CA GLY A 252 1.73 8.96 4.47
C GLY A 252 1.34 9.99 3.44
N ALA A 253 1.54 9.74 2.13
CA ALA A 253 1.23 10.72 1.08
C ALA A 253 -0.27 11.02 0.93
N MET A 254 -1.15 10.22 1.55
CA MET A 254 -2.59 10.48 1.67
C MET A 254 -3.01 10.91 3.09
N VAL A 255 -2.05 11.25 3.96
CA VAL A 255 -2.28 11.75 5.33
C VAL A 255 -1.57 13.08 5.55
N ALA A 256 -0.27 13.14 5.30
CA ALA A 256 0.56 14.32 5.56
C ALA A 256 0.05 15.61 4.90
N PRO A 257 -0.41 15.63 3.63
CA PRO A 257 -0.90 16.87 3.00
C PRO A 257 -2.08 17.50 3.74
N PHE A 258 -2.87 16.69 4.41
CA PHE A 258 -4.08 17.14 5.11
C PHE A 258 -3.84 17.54 6.56
N LEU A 259 -2.90 16.87 7.23
CA LEU A 259 -2.71 17.00 8.68
C LEU A 259 -1.42 17.73 9.06
N ASP A 260 -0.44 17.74 8.19
CA ASP A 260 0.89 18.27 8.45
C ASP A 260 1.33 19.24 7.31
N PRO A 261 0.56 20.32 7.04
CA PRO A 261 0.78 21.18 5.88
C PRO A 261 2.12 21.93 5.89
N GLY A 262 2.78 21.99 7.05
CA GLY A 262 4.13 22.56 7.19
C GLY A 262 5.27 21.56 6.94
N LEU A 263 4.97 20.28 6.76
CA LEU A 263 5.98 19.27 6.53
C LEU A 263 6.41 19.28 5.05
N MET A 264 7.68 19.55 4.82
CA MET A 264 8.27 19.50 3.47
C MET A 264 8.74 18.08 3.17
N TRP A 265 8.07 17.40 2.25
CA TRP A 265 8.36 16.01 1.91
C TRP A 265 8.12 15.67 0.43
N ASP A 266 7.42 16.52 -0.29
CA ASP A 266 6.87 16.29 -1.64
C ASP A 266 7.64 17.04 -2.74
N PHE A 267 7.00 17.32 -3.87
CA PHE A 267 7.58 18.02 -5.00
C PHE A 267 7.96 19.49 -4.73
N GLN A 268 7.74 20.04 -3.54
CA GLN A 268 8.34 21.30 -3.12
C GLN A 268 9.88 21.18 -3.02
N LEU A 269 10.37 19.97 -2.73
CA LEU A 269 11.78 19.65 -2.68
C LEU A 269 12.26 19.26 -4.10
N GLU A 270 13.19 20.02 -4.66
CA GLU A 270 13.67 19.84 -6.05
C GLU A 270 14.22 18.43 -6.29
N ARG A 271 14.87 17.84 -5.29
CA ARG A 271 15.49 16.52 -5.36
C ARG A 271 14.50 15.36 -5.37
N VAL A 272 13.24 15.59 -4.98
CA VAL A 272 12.18 14.58 -5.06
C VAL A 272 11.78 14.39 -6.52
N ALA A 273 12.25 13.30 -7.12
CA ALA A 273 12.00 12.97 -8.52
C ALA A 273 10.67 12.25 -8.74
N SER A 274 10.25 11.44 -7.78
CA SER A 274 9.01 10.67 -7.88
C SER A 274 8.42 10.34 -6.51
N ILE A 275 7.11 10.12 -6.49
CA ILE A 275 6.33 9.77 -5.29
C ILE A 275 5.39 8.63 -5.64
N ASN A 276 5.29 7.63 -4.77
CA ASN A 276 4.21 6.64 -4.84
C ASN A 276 3.27 6.73 -3.64
N THR A 277 2.03 6.30 -3.83
CA THR A 277 1.07 6.09 -2.74
C THR A 277 0.14 4.92 -3.00
N SER A 278 -0.52 4.44 -1.93
CA SER A 278 -1.61 3.47 -2.03
C SER A 278 -2.97 4.18 -1.96
N GLY A 279 -3.70 4.23 -3.07
CA GLY A 279 -5.10 4.66 -3.06
C GLY A 279 -5.96 3.75 -2.18
N HIS A 280 -5.57 2.49 -2.06
CA HIS A 280 -6.27 1.49 -1.26
C HIS A 280 -5.91 1.47 0.25
N LYS A 281 -5.13 2.47 0.73
CA LYS A 281 -4.90 2.70 2.17
C LYS A 281 -5.72 3.90 2.63
N TYR A 282 -5.08 5.03 2.89
CA TYR A 282 -5.77 6.27 3.29
C TYR A 282 -6.41 7.04 2.13
N GLY A 283 -6.36 6.51 0.90
CA GLY A 283 -7.15 7.00 -0.24
C GLY A 283 -8.60 6.49 -0.28
N HIS A 284 -8.99 5.66 0.68
CA HIS A 284 -10.36 5.17 0.90
C HIS A 284 -10.94 4.33 -0.25
N VAL A 285 -10.10 3.56 -0.95
CA VAL A 285 -10.52 2.58 -1.97
C VAL A 285 -10.15 1.17 -1.50
N PHE A 286 -10.94 0.16 -1.83
CA PHE A 286 -10.61 -1.24 -1.54
C PHE A 286 -9.32 -1.69 -2.23
N PRO A 287 -8.68 -2.81 -1.76
CA PRO A 287 -7.41 -3.32 -2.30
C PRO A 287 -7.39 -3.40 -3.83
N GLY A 288 -6.29 -2.98 -4.44
CA GLY A 288 -6.09 -3.04 -5.89
C GLY A 288 -5.75 -1.70 -6.55
N LEU A 289 -5.40 -0.66 -5.77
CA LEU A 289 -5.05 0.65 -6.31
C LEU A 289 -3.82 1.27 -5.64
N GLY A 290 -2.86 1.69 -6.46
CA GLY A 290 -1.76 2.57 -6.12
C GLY A 290 -1.61 3.67 -7.15
N TRP A 291 -0.75 4.63 -6.87
CA TRP A 291 -0.41 5.76 -7.75
C TRP A 291 1.10 5.96 -7.77
N ALA A 292 1.65 6.16 -8.96
CA ALA A 292 3.02 6.61 -9.17
C ALA A 292 3.00 7.93 -9.92
N LEU A 293 3.73 8.93 -9.41
CA LEU A 293 3.89 10.23 -10.04
C LEU A 293 5.37 10.59 -10.14
N TRP A 294 5.75 11.13 -11.28
CA TRP A 294 7.08 11.70 -11.54
C TRP A 294 6.95 13.20 -11.71
N ARG A 295 7.90 13.95 -11.13
CA ARG A 295 7.94 15.41 -11.11
C ARG A 295 7.66 16.03 -12.48
N ASP A 296 8.28 15.46 -13.51
CA ASP A 296 8.27 15.95 -14.88
C ASP A 296 8.64 14.82 -15.87
N ALA A 297 8.78 15.15 -17.14
CA ALA A 297 9.14 14.20 -18.18
C ALA A 297 10.59 13.67 -18.02
N GLU A 298 11.51 14.46 -17.47
CA GLU A 298 12.89 14.01 -17.24
C GLU A 298 12.99 12.96 -16.13
N ALA A 299 12.07 13.00 -15.18
CA ALA A 299 12.02 12.04 -14.10
C ALA A 299 11.49 10.65 -14.54
N LEU A 300 10.76 10.55 -15.65
CA LEU A 300 10.32 9.30 -16.28
C LEU A 300 10.96 9.16 -17.68
N PRO A 301 12.04 8.40 -17.85
CA PRO A 301 12.70 8.18 -19.13
C PRO A 301 11.75 7.61 -20.21
N ASP A 302 11.90 8.11 -21.44
CA ASP A 302 11.03 7.74 -22.57
C ASP A 302 11.14 6.26 -22.94
N ASP A 303 12.28 5.59 -22.68
CA ASP A 303 12.46 4.16 -22.94
C ASP A 303 11.63 3.24 -22.02
N LEU A 304 11.04 3.80 -20.96
CA LEU A 304 10.05 3.11 -20.11
C LEU A 304 8.61 3.31 -20.58
N VAL A 305 8.38 4.13 -21.60
CA VAL A 305 7.04 4.42 -22.15
C VAL A 305 6.89 3.66 -23.46
N PHE A 306 5.99 2.70 -23.49
CA PHE A 306 5.71 1.86 -24.64
C PHE A 306 4.46 2.35 -25.36
N GLU A 307 4.53 2.50 -26.67
CA GLU A 307 3.35 2.81 -27.48
C GLU A 307 2.57 1.53 -27.80
N VAL A 308 1.27 1.55 -27.55
CA VAL A 308 0.33 0.46 -27.83
C VAL A 308 -0.62 0.93 -28.91
N ASP A 309 -0.61 0.29 -30.09
CA ASP A 309 -1.33 0.72 -31.30
C ASP A 309 -2.39 -0.28 -31.80
N TYR A 310 -2.45 -1.48 -31.23
CA TYR A 310 -3.33 -2.58 -31.70
C TYR A 310 -4.71 -2.61 -31.03
N LEU A 311 -5.04 -1.63 -30.14
CA LEU A 311 -6.33 -1.50 -29.46
C LEU A 311 -7.18 -0.34 -30.01
N GLY A 312 -6.99 0.04 -31.29
CA GLY A 312 -7.80 1.06 -31.94
C GLY A 312 -7.29 2.49 -31.83
N GLY A 313 -6.02 2.69 -31.45
CA GLY A 313 -5.33 3.98 -31.39
C GLY A 313 -3.98 3.84 -30.69
N SER A 314 -3.03 4.78 -30.95
CA SER A 314 -1.77 4.80 -30.21
C SER A 314 -1.98 5.39 -28.83
N SER A 315 -1.52 4.70 -27.79
CA SER A 315 -1.58 5.16 -26.41
C SER A 315 -0.33 4.75 -25.62
N PRO A 316 0.26 5.67 -24.81
CA PRO A 316 1.41 5.37 -23.99
C PRO A 316 1.05 4.42 -22.84
N SER A 317 1.90 3.41 -22.60
CA SER A 317 1.82 2.48 -21.48
C SER A 317 3.17 2.38 -20.79
N PHE A 318 3.20 2.57 -19.48
CA PHE A 318 4.42 2.48 -18.67
C PHE A 318 4.21 1.75 -17.33
N THR A 319 3.06 1.07 -17.19
CA THR A 319 2.76 0.20 -16.03
C THR A 319 3.38 -1.19 -16.22
N LEU A 320 3.68 -1.89 -15.12
CA LEU A 320 4.16 -3.27 -15.19
C LEU A 320 3.05 -4.23 -15.67
N ASN A 321 1.82 -3.98 -15.22
CA ASN A 321 0.66 -4.74 -15.65
C ASN A 321 0.00 -4.07 -16.87
N PHE A 322 -0.33 -4.86 -17.89
CA PHE A 322 -1.03 -4.35 -19.05
C PHE A 322 -2.52 -4.16 -18.73
N SER A 323 -3.29 -5.23 -18.58
CA SER A 323 -4.68 -5.16 -18.16
C SER A 323 -4.77 -4.79 -16.68
N ARG A 324 -5.57 -3.76 -16.39
CA ARG A 324 -5.75 -3.21 -15.02
C ARG A 324 -7.21 -2.86 -14.78
N PRO A 325 -7.70 -3.04 -13.53
CA PRO A 325 -9.11 -2.78 -13.20
C PRO A 325 -9.41 -1.28 -13.21
N GLY A 326 -10.33 -0.85 -14.07
CA GLY A 326 -10.83 0.53 -14.12
C GLY A 326 -11.70 0.91 -12.92
N ALA A 327 -12.42 -0.04 -12.36
CA ALA A 327 -13.33 0.16 -11.22
C ALA A 327 -12.67 0.86 -10.01
N HIS A 328 -11.42 0.54 -9.73
CA HIS A 328 -10.68 1.14 -8.62
C HIS A 328 -10.33 2.62 -8.86
N VAL A 329 -10.07 2.99 -10.12
CA VAL A 329 -9.87 4.40 -10.51
C VAL A 329 -11.18 5.18 -10.40
N VAL A 330 -12.29 4.58 -10.81
CA VAL A 330 -13.64 5.18 -10.62
C VAL A 330 -13.92 5.44 -9.15
N ALA A 331 -13.63 4.46 -8.28
CA ALA A 331 -13.81 4.59 -6.84
C ALA A 331 -12.89 5.68 -6.23
N GLN A 332 -11.63 5.80 -6.70
CA GLN A 332 -10.75 6.87 -6.24
C GLN A 332 -11.22 8.24 -6.69
N TYR A 333 -11.66 8.36 -7.94
CA TYR A 333 -12.21 9.60 -8.47
C TYR A 333 -13.46 10.01 -7.69
N TYR A 334 -14.38 9.05 -7.41
CA TYR A 334 -15.52 9.26 -6.52
C TYR A 334 -15.07 9.76 -5.14
N SER A 335 -14.10 9.10 -4.51
CA SER A 335 -13.60 9.47 -3.19
C SER A 335 -13.08 10.93 -3.17
N PHE A 336 -12.28 11.31 -4.18
CA PHE A 336 -11.75 12.67 -4.30
C PHE A 336 -12.84 13.72 -4.49
N LEU A 337 -13.83 13.45 -5.33
CA LEU A 337 -14.96 14.38 -5.54
C LEU A 337 -15.90 14.43 -4.33
N ARG A 338 -16.18 13.27 -3.71
CA ARG A 338 -17.11 13.16 -2.60
C ARG A 338 -16.63 13.84 -1.33
N TYR A 339 -15.37 13.62 -0.99
CA TYR A 339 -14.80 14.17 0.24
C TYR A 339 -14.14 15.53 0.03
N GLY A 340 -13.54 15.76 -1.14
CA GLY A 340 -12.71 16.94 -1.36
C GLY A 340 -11.57 17.05 -0.34
N PHE A 341 -10.89 18.18 -0.30
CA PHE A 341 -9.78 18.40 0.62
C PHE A 341 -10.23 18.35 2.10
N GLU A 342 -11.32 19.07 2.43
CA GLU A 342 -11.81 19.17 3.80
C GLU A 342 -12.31 17.83 4.34
N GLY A 343 -13.06 17.06 3.54
CA GLY A 343 -13.55 15.75 3.95
C GLY A 343 -12.43 14.74 4.15
N LEU A 344 -11.43 14.73 3.27
CA LEU A 344 -10.24 13.85 3.43
C LEU A 344 -9.44 14.27 4.66
N ARG A 345 -9.27 15.57 4.92
CA ARG A 345 -8.66 16.07 6.14
C ARG A 345 -9.41 15.60 7.39
N ASP A 346 -10.73 15.71 7.40
CA ASP A 346 -11.55 15.30 8.55
C ASP A 346 -11.47 13.79 8.81
N LEU A 347 -11.46 12.96 7.75
CA LEU A 347 -11.32 11.51 7.87
C LEU A 347 -9.93 11.13 8.44
N ALA A 348 -8.87 11.76 7.93
CA ALA A 348 -7.52 11.57 8.42
C ALA A 348 -7.37 12.05 9.88
N ALA A 349 -7.92 13.23 10.21
CA ALA A 349 -7.89 13.80 11.57
C ALA A 349 -8.60 12.91 12.60
N ARG A 350 -9.77 12.38 12.26
CA ARG A 350 -10.50 11.43 13.14
C ARG A 350 -9.67 10.17 13.38
N SER A 351 -9.06 9.63 12.33
CA SER A 351 -8.21 8.43 12.47
C SER A 351 -7.00 8.71 13.35
N ARG A 352 -6.30 9.85 13.18
CA ARG A 352 -5.15 10.25 13.99
C ARG A 352 -5.54 10.55 15.43
N THR A 353 -6.65 11.24 15.68
CA THR A 353 -7.17 11.48 17.03
C THR A 353 -7.49 10.18 17.74
N THR A 354 -8.13 9.23 17.06
CA THR A 354 -8.44 7.93 17.63
C THR A 354 -7.16 7.13 17.92
N ALA A 355 -6.17 7.17 17.04
CA ALA A 355 -4.88 6.49 17.24
C ALA A 355 -4.15 7.03 18.46
N ARG A 356 -4.04 8.34 18.60
CA ARG A 356 -3.39 8.98 19.76
C ARG A 356 -4.11 8.66 21.08
N ALA A 357 -5.44 8.84 21.13
CA ALA A 357 -6.22 8.50 22.30
C ALA A 357 -6.09 7.02 22.69
N LEU A 358 -5.96 6.13 21.70
CA LEU A 358 -5.75 4.70 21.93
C LEU A 358 -4.34 4.43 22.46
N ALA A 359 -3.32 5.08 21.90
CA ALA A 359 -1.93 5.00 22.34
C ALA A 359 -1.80 5.44 23.83
N ASP A 360 -2.39 6.60 24.18
CA ASP A 360 -2.39 7.10 25.57
C ASP A 360 -3.04 6.10 26.55
N ARG A 361 -4.16 5.49 26.15
CA ARG A 361 -4.84 4.50 26.97
C ARG A 361 -4.04 3.20 27.13
N ILE A 362 -3.31 2.79 26.10
CA ILE A 362 -2.44 1.60 26.16
C ILE A 362 -1.23 1.88 27.03
N ALA A 363 -0.63 3.06 26.93
CA ALA A 363 0.48 3.48 27.79
C ALA A 363 0.13 3.50 29.30
N ALA A 364 -1.16 3.67 29.62
CA ALA A 364 -1.65 3.58 31.00
C ALA A 364 -1.84 2.14 31.52
N ILE A 365 -1.69 1.13 30.66
CA ILE A 365 -1.76 -0.29 31.04
C ILE A 365 -0.35 -0.82 31.26
N ALA A 366 0.02 -1.07 32.52
CA ALA A 366 1.29 -1.76 32.77
C ALA A 366 1.23 -3.21 32.23
N PRO A 367 2.28 -3.72 31.59
CA PRO A 367 3.62 -3.16 31.47
C PRO A 367 3.94 -2.59 30.06
N TYR A 368 3.00 -1.91 29.40
CA TYR A 368 3.26 -1.42 28.04
C TYR A 368 3.99 -0.08 28.00
N GLU A 369 4.88 0.06 27.02
CA GLU A 369 5.58 1.29 26.64
C GLU A 369 5.35 1.60 25.17
N LEU A 370 5.08 2.87 24.84
CA LEU A 370 4.97 3.30 23.44
C LEU A 370 6.35 3.37 22.80
N VAL A 371 6.43 2.94 21.53
CA VAL A 371 7.54 3.20 20.62
C VAL A 371 7.24 4.44 19.78
N THR A 372 6.00 4.56 19.30
CA THR A 372 5.44 5.76 18.65
C THR A 372 4.02 5.98 19.18
N ASP A 373 3.49 7.20 19.03
CA ASP A 373 2.23 7.62 19.64
C ASP A 373 1.08 7.88 18.65
N GLY A 374 1.33 7.68 17.33
CA GLY A 374 0.34 7.94 16.28
C GLY A 374 0.16 9.42 15.96
N SER A 375 1.11 10.30 16.31
CA SER A 375 1.08 11.73 16.01
C SER A 375 1.38 12.06 14.54
N GLU A 376 2.10 11.20 13.84
CA GLU A 376 2.40 11.31 12.41
C GLU A 376 1.34 10.56 11.59
N LEU A 377 1.55 9.28 11.32
CA LEU A 377 0.54 8.44 10.70
C LEU A 377 -0.49 7.99 11.75
N PRO A 378 -1.78 7.74 11.40
CA PRO A 378 -2.75 7.11 12.31
C PRO A 378 -2.40 5.64 12.63
N ALA A 379 -1.16 5.39 13.02
CA ALA A 379 -0.62 4.09 13.36
C ALA A 379 0.50 4.28 14.40
N PHE A 380 0.61 3.35 15.33
CA PHE A 380 1.63 3.40 16.36
C PHE A 380 2.07 2.00 16.77
N ALA A 381 3.28 1.92 17.32
CA ALA A 381 3.84 0.71 17.88
C ALA A 381 4.04 0.83 19.39
N PHE A 382 3.86 -0.26 20.10
CA PHE A 382 4.11 -0.36 21.54
C PHE A 382 4.74 -1.71 21.87
N ARG A 383 5.40 -1.80 23.01
CA ARG A 383 6.11 -3.00 23.45
C ARG A 383 5.77 -3.34 24.90
N VAL A 384 6.13 -4.53 25.31
CA VAL A 384 6.23 -4.87 26.73
C VAL A 384 7.51 -4.24 27.27
N ALA A 385 7.45 -3.58 28.43
CA ALA A 385 8.60 -2.91 29.03
C ALA A 385 9.76 -3.90 29.25
N PRO A 386 11.01 -3.49 28.97
CA PRO A 386 12.18 -4.32 29.21
C PRO A 386 12.25 -4.81 30.65
N GLY A 387 12.62 -6.07 30.85
CA GLY A 387 12.68 -6.67 32.19
C GLY A 387 11.36 -7.20 32.74
N THR A 388 10.25 -7.08 31.99
CA THR A 388 8.99 -7.73 32.37
C THR A 388 9.11 -9.23 32.17
N GLU A 389 9.12 -9.98 33.24
CA GLU A 389 9.19 -11.43 33.18
C GLU A 389 7.84 -12.04 32.76
N GLY A 390 7.91 -13.11 31.97
CA GLY A 390 6.77 -13.98 31.72
C GLY A 390 5.70 -13.43 30.75
N LEU A 391 5.85 -12.25 30.14
CA LEU A 391 4.94 -11.71 29.15
C LEU A 391 5.71 -11.28 27.90
N THR A 392 5.26 -11.72 26.72
CA THR A 392 5.81 -11.26 25.44
C THR A 392 4.72 -10.63 24.58
N VAL A 393 5.12 -9.77 23.63
CA VAL A 393 4.20 -9.21 22.64
C VAL A 393 3.50 -10.31 21.82
N PHE A 394 4.16 -11.45 21.60
CA PHE A 394 3.62 -12.59 20.86
C PHE A 394 2.49 -13.29 21.64
N ASP A 395 2.65 -13.46 22.97
CA ASP A 395 1.59 -14.00 23.84
C ASP A 395 0.35 -13.11 23.79
N VAL A 396 0.54 -11.80 23.87
CA VAL A 396 -0.55 -10.81 23.79
C VAL A 396 -1.24 -10.88 22.45
N SER A 397 -0.49 -10.88 21.35
CA SER A 397 -1.04 -11.00 19.98
C SER A 397 -1.88 -12.27 19.83
N HIS A 398 -1.37 -13.41 20.31
CA HIS A 398 -2.07 -14.70 20.26
C HIS A 398 -3.38 -14.67 21.07
N ALA A 399 -3.34 -14.16 22.29
CA ALA A 399 -4.51 -14.10 23.15
C ALA A 399 -5.57 -13.11 22.64
N MET A 400 -5.15 -11.98 22.04
CA MET A 400 -6.07 -11.04 21.39
C MET A 400 -6.74 -11.64 20.16
N ARG A 401 -6.05 -12.52 19.42
CA ARG A 401 -6.64 -13.24 18.29
C ARG A 401 -7.80 -14.14 18.71
N ALA A 402 -7.72 -14.78 19.88
CA ALA A 402 -8.80 -15.59 20.44
C ALA A 402 -10.08 -14.77 20.73
N ARG A 403 -9.95 -13.44 20.80
CA ARG A 403 -11.07 -12.49 20.96
C ARG A 403 -11.49 -11.83 19.63
N GLY A 404 -10.92 -12.30 18.51
CA GLY A 404 -11.22 -11.80 17.17
C GLY A 404 -10.35 -10.61 16.71
N TRP A 405 -9.48 -10.07 17.57
CA TRP A 405 -8.60 -8.97 17.20
C TRP A 405 -7.37 -9.46 16.42
N HIS A 406 -7.15 -8.91 15.25
CA HIS A 406 -5.90 -9.13 14.51
C HIS A 406 -4.89 -8.03 14.87
N LEU A 407 -4.11 -8.27 15.92
CA LEU A 407 -3.07 -7.37 16.45
C LEU A 407 -1.70 -8.00 16.13
N PRO A 408 -0.90 -7.47 15.18
CA PRO A 408 0.37 -8.08 14.78
C PRO A 408 1.44 -7.83 15.83
N ALA A 409 2.25 -8.88 16.09
CA ALA A 409 3.49 -8.81 16.85
C ALA A 409 4.66 -9.19 15.95
N TYR A 410 5.77 -8.46 16.04
CA TYR A 410 6.98 -8.72 15.25
C TYR A 410 8.20 -8.06 15.88
N THR A 411 9.39 -8.46 15.42
CA THR A 411 10.67 -7.82 15.75
C THR A 411 11.05 -6.80 14.68
N PHE A 412 11.79 -5.78 15.07
CA PHE A 412 12.36 -4.85 14.10
C PHE A 412 13.48 -5.51 13.27
N PRO A 413 13.83 -4.95 12.09
CA PRO A 413 14.96 -5.40 11.30
C PRO A 413 16.30 -5.24 12.02
N ALA A 414 17.32 -5.93 11.52
CA ALA A 414 18.69 -5.77 12.00
C ALA A 414 19.17 -4.30 11.94
N PRO A 415 19.88 -3.82 12.97
CA PRO A 415 20.38 -4.56 14.14
C PRO A 415 19.45 -4.52 15.37
N CYS A 416 18.17 -4.11 15.22
CA CYS A 416 17.22 -3.94 16.33
C CYS A 416 16.29 -5.15 16.55
N GLN A 417 16.76 -6.39 16.27
CA GLN A 417 15.95 -7.61 16.39
C GLN A 417 15.54 -7.96 17.83
N ASP A 418 16.21 -7.38 18.82
CA ASP A 418 15.86 -7.48 20.24
C ASP A 418 14.63 -6.65 20.62
N VAL A 419 14.22 -5.72 19.75
CA VAL A 419 13.02 -4.91 19.93
C VAL A 419 11.82 -5.59 19.30
N SER A 420 10.94 -6.15 20.12
CA SER A 420 9.66 -6.75 19.70
C SER A 420 8.52 -5.81 20.02
N VAL A 421 7.60 -5.64 19.05
CA VAL A 421 6.50 -4.68 19.17
C VAL A 421 5.15 -5.29 18.76
N LEU A 422 4.10 -4.66 19.24
CA LEU A 422 2.73 -4.75 18.74
C LEU A 422 2.43 -3.46 17.98
N ARG A 423 1.73 -3.54 16.84
CA ARG A 423 1.36 -2.35 16.06
C ARG A 423 -0.14 -2.25 15.89
N VAL A 424 -0.65 -1.04 16.09
CA VAL A 424 -2.05 -0.68 15.84
C VAL A 424 -2.12 0.27 14.64
N VAL A 425 -2.98 -0.06 13.69
CA VAL A 425 -3.31 0.82 12.56
C VAL A 425 -4.77 1.23 12.66
N VAL A 426 -5.01 2.52 12.79
CA VAL A 426 -6.35 3.11 12.82
C VAL A 426 -6.74 3.60 11.44
N ARG A 427 -7.89 3.16 10.96
CA ARG A 427 -8.42 3.50 9.63
C ARG A 427 -9.87 3.94 9.76
N THR A 428 -10.37 4.57 8.71
CA THR A 428 -11.81 4.88 8.59
C THR A 428 -12.64 3.62 8.83
N GLY A 429 -13.66 3.72 9.69
CA GLY A 429 -14.48 2.59 10.13
C GLY A 429 -14.06 1.96 11.47
N PHE A 430 -12.88 2.31 12.02
CA PHE A 430 -12.52 1.96 13.38
C PHE A 430 -12.98 3.07 14.34
N THR A 431 -14.07 2.80 15.06
CA THR A 431 -14.78 3.78 15.89
C THR A 431 -14.22 3.87 17.31
N ALA A 432 -14.60 4.92 18.06
CA ALA A 432 -14.24 5.09 19.45
C ALA A 432 -14.76 3.94 20.34
N GLU A 433 -15.93 3.37 20.00
CA GLU A 433 -16.50 2.21 20.68
C GLU A 433 -15.62 0.97 20.48
N LEU A 434 -15.16 0.72 19.23
CA LEU A 434 -14.24 -0.38 18.94
C LEU A 434 -12.90 -0.17 19.67
N ALA A 435 -12.40 1.07 19.75
CA ALA A 435 -11.21 1.39 20.53
C ALA A 435 -11.41 1.11 22.03
N GLY A 436 -12.61 1.44 22.57
CA GLY A 436 -12.98 1.11 23.93
C GLY A 436 -12.99 -0.38 24.21
N MET A 437 -13.63 -1.16 23.33
CA MET A 437 -13.66 -2.63 23.42
C MET A 437 -12.24 -3.22 23.34
N PHE A 438 -11.43 -2.76 22.40
CA PHE A 438 -10.05 -3.21 22.24
C PHE A 438 -9.23 -3.01 23.52
N VAL A 439 -9.30 -1.82 24.14
CA VAL A 439 -8.58 -1.53 25.38
C VAL A 439 -9.07 -2.41 26.54
N ALA A 440 -10.37 -2.64 26.66
CA ALA A 440 -10.92 -3.52 27.67
C ALA A 440 -10.42 -4.97 27.51
N ASP A 441 -10.43 -5.47 26.27
CA ASP A 441 -9.92 -6.81 25.97
C ASP A 441 -8.42 -6.92 26.21
N LEU A 442 -7.63 -5.91 25.78
CA LEU A 442 -6.17 -5.88 26.00
C LEU A 442 -5.85 -5.89 27.50
N THR A 443 -6.57 -5.08 28.30
CA THR A 443 -6.39 -5.04 29.76
C THR A 443 -6.67 -6.40 30.40
N GLU A 444 -7.77 -7.02 30.04
CA GLU A 444 -8.16 -8.33 30.58
C GLU A 444 -7.19 -9.45 30.15
N VAL A 445 -6.77 -9.44 28.88
CA VAL A 445 -5.77 -10.40 28.35
C VAL A 445 -4.46 -10.26 29.12
N THR A 446 -3.96 -9.02 29.29
CA THR A 446 -2.72 -8.75 30.02
C THR A 446 -2.81 -9.26 31.45
N ARG A 447 -3.91 -8.95 32.13
CA ARG A 447 -4.14 -9.40 33.53
C ARG A 447 -4.14 -10.94 33.64
N ARG A 448 -4.79 -11.66 32.70
CA ARG A 448 -4.83 -13.14 32.70
C ARG A 448 -3.45 -13.73 32.44
N LEU A 449 -2.73 -13.26 31.42
CA LEU A 449 -1.40 -13.75 31.11
C LEU A 449 -0.41 -13.57 32.27
N HIS A 450 -0.56 -12.49 33.06
CA HIS A 450 0.21 -12.32 34.30
C HIS A 450 -0.24 -13.30 35.41
N ALA A 451 -1.54 -13.49 35.61
CA ALA A 451 -2.06 -14.35 36.66
C ALA A 451 -1.72 -15.84 36.44
N ASP A 452 -1.87 -16.32 35.23
CA ASP A 452 -1.62 -17.73 34.86
C ASP A 452 -0.16 -18.14 35.05
N ARG A 453 0.77 -17.19 34.98
CA ARG A 453 2.21 -17.46 35.17
C ARG A 453 2.68 -17.28 36.62
N LEU A 454 1.94 -16.53 37.44
CA LEU A 454 2.22 -16.41 38.89
C LEU A 454 1.65 -17.59 39.68
N SER A 455 0.76 -18.39 39.04
CA SER A 455 0.26 -19.64 39.63
C SER A 455 0.88 -20.81 38.87
N PRO A 456 2.04 -21.35 39.31
CA PRO A 456 2.57 -22.56 38.72
C PRO A 456 1.53 -23.67 38.89
N SER A 457 1.06 -24.23 37.80
CA SER A 457 0.15 -25.38 37.79
C SER A 457 0.69 -26.45 38.72
N LEU A 458 0.00 -26.69 39.82
CA LEU A 458 0.05 -27.94 40.53
C LEU A 458 -0.52 -29.02 39.59
N SER A 459 0.33 -29.64 38.81
CA SER A 459 0.05 -30.88 38.06
C SER A 459 1.01 -31.97 38.45
#